data_d3a80b4226c40f13ab053aa918d5acab
#
_entry.id   d3a80b4226c40f13ab053aa918d5acab
#
_cell.length_a   1.000
_cell.length_b   1.000
_cell.length_c   1.000
_cell.angle_alpha   90.00
_cell.angle_beta   90.00
_cell.angle_gamma   90.00
#
_symmetry.space_group_name_H-M   'P 1'
#
loop_
_entity.id
_entity.type
_entity.pdbx_description
1 polymer ?
#
loop_
_entity_poly.entity_id
_entity_poly.type
_entity_poly.pdbx_seq_one_letter_code
_entity_poly.pdbx_strand_id
1 'polypeptide(L)'
;MVRKKKTEEYEAKIKQALQVLGEVSEDSTTPRNIRRSAKDAINALQGSEYTPAVRASNAVSMLDEILQDPNMPPYTRVKLWNVMSF
;
A
#
# COMPACT_ATOMS: atom_id res chain seq x y z
N MET A 1 24.84 -9.86 6.54
CA MET A 1 23.91 -10.99 6.52
C MET A 1 22.53 -10.61 7.01
N VAL A 2 22.44 -10.10 8.26
CA VAL A 2 21.16 -9.67 8.84
C VAL A 2 20.52 -8.58 7.98
N ARG A 3 21.29 -7.62 7.48
CA ARG A 3 20.78 -6.54 6.63
C ARG A 3 20.17 -7.04 5.35
N LYS A 4 20.83 -8.00 4.69
CA LYS A 4 20.36 -8.56 3.43
C LYS A 4 19.04 -9.29 3.62
N LYS A 5 18.93 -10.07 4.70
CA LYS A 5 17.70 -10.78 5.03
C LYS A 5 16.55 -9.81 5.29
N LYS A 6 16.81 -8.72 6.02
CA LYS A 6 15.80 -7.67 6.27
C LYS A 6 15.32 -7.03 4.99
N THR A 7 16.24 -6.73 4.07
CA THR A 7 15.90 -6.15 2.78
C THR A 7 15.01 -7.09 1.99
N GLU A 8 15.30 -8.38 1.99
CA GLU A 8 14.47 -9.38 1.32
C GLU A 8 13.08 -9.46 1.94
N GLU A 9 12.97 -9.35 3.25
CA GLU A 9 11.68 -9.33 3.94
C GLU A 9 10.87 -8.09 3.55
N TYR A 10 11.48 -6.92 3.49
CA TYR A 10 10.81 -5.71 3.06
C TYR A 10 10.34 -5.81 1.62
N GLU A 11 11.17 -6.35 0.74
CA GLU A 11 10.80 -6.51 -0.67
C GLU A 11 9.62 -7.47 -0.83
N ALA A 12 9.59 -8.56 -0.05
CA ALA A 12 8.48 -9.51 -0.08
C ALA A 12 7.19 -8.85 0.40
N LYS A 13 7.26 -8.06 1.46
CA LYS A 13 6.10 -7.33 2.00
C LYS A 13 5.60 -6.30 1.01
N ILE A 14 6.50 -5.59 0.35
CA ILE A 14 6.15 -4.62 -0.69
C ILE A 14 5.41 -5.32 -1.84
N LYS A 15 5.89 -6.48 -2.25
CA LYS A 15 5.22 -7.27 -3.30
C LYS A 15 3.80 -7.63 -2.92
N GLN A 16 3.59 -8.08 -1.70
CA GLN A 16 2.24 -8.41 -1.21
C GLN A 16 1.36 -7.17 -1.18
N ALA A 17 1.90 -6.06 -0.70
CA ALA A 17 1.18 -4.79 -0.67
C ALA A 17 0.78 -4.35 -2.07
N LEU A 18 1.69 -4.45 -3.04
CA LEU A 18 1.40 -4.08 -4.42
C LEU A 18 0.27 -4.92 -5.00
N GLN A 19 0.22 -6.20 -4.68
CA GLN A 19 -0.84 -7.07 -5.14
C GLN A 19 -2.21 -6.62 -4.62
N VAL A 20 -2.32 -6.36 -3.33
CA VAL A 20 -3.57 -5.93 -2.72
C VAL A 20 -3.97 -4.54 -3.23
N LEU A 21 -3.02 -3.61 -3.30
CA LEU A 21 -3.30 -2.27 -3.81
C LEU A 21 -3.74 -2.31 -5.28
N GLY A 22 -3.16 -3.22 -6.07
CA GLY A 22 -3.59 -3.42 -7.44
C GLY A 22 -5.04 -3.84 -7.53
N GLU A 23 -5.47 -4.76 -6.66
CA GLU A 23 -6.86 -5.20 -6.61
C GLU A 23 -7.78 -4.03 -6.26
N VAL A 24 -7.41 -3.23 -5.27
CA VAL A 24 -8.22 -2.07 -4.86
C VAL A 24 -8.30 -1.05 -5.98
N SER A 25 -7.19 -0.77 -6.66
CA SER A 25 -7.15 0.24 -7.71
C SER A 25 -7.98 -0.14 -8.94
N GLU A 26 -8.23 -1.42 -9.14
CA GLU A 26 -8.99 -1.92 -10.28
C GLU A 26 -10.43 -2.30 -9.94
N ASP A 27 -10.79 -2.23 -8.67
CA ASP A 27 -12.13 -2.60 -8.21
C ASP A 27 -13.12 -1.47 -8.54
N SER A 28 -13.99 -1.72 -9.51
CA SER A 28 -14.96 -0.72 -9.95
C SER A 28 -16.00 -0.37 -8.89
N THR A 29 -16.15 -1.19 -7.85
CA THR A 29 -17.08 -0.91 -6.74
C THR A 29 -16.45 0.01 -5.70
N THR A 30 -15.14 0.24 -5.76
CA THR A 30 -14.45 1.14 -4.85
C THR A 30 -14.55 2.58 -5.38
N PRO A 31 -14.82 3.59 -4.53
CA PRO A 31 -14.89 4.97 -4.95
C PRO A 31 -13.62 5.42 -5.68
N ARG A 32 -13.79 6.33 -6.64
CA ARG A 32 -12.71 6.78 -7.52
C ARG A 32 -11.52 7.37 -6.74
N ASN A 33 -11.79 8.19 -5.72
CA ASN A 33 -10.73 8.80 -4.93
C ASN A 33 -9.88 7.75 -4.20
N ILE A 34 -10.52 6.68 -3.74
CA ILE A 34 -9.82 5.58 -3.06
C ILE A 34 -8.99 4.79 -4.06
N ARG A 35 -9.53 4.53 -5.24
CA ARG A 35 -8.78 3.86 -6.31
C ARG A 35 -7.55 4.68 -6.72
N ARG A 36 -7.71 5.99 -6.82
CA ARG A 36 -6.60 6.89 -7.15
C ARG A 36 -5.52 6.85 -6.07
N SER A 37 -5.92 6.88 -4.81
CA SER A 37 -4.96 6.82 -3.69
C SER A 37 -4.23 5.48 -3.66
N ALA A 38 -4.91 4.39 -4.01
CA ALA A 38 -4.25 3.10 -4.13
C ALA A 38 -3.17 3.12 -5.22
N LYS A 39 -3.45 3.75 -6.36
CA LYS A 39 -2.47 3.91 -7.43
C LYS A 39 -1.28 4.77 -6.98
N ASP A 40 -1.55 5.84 -6.25
CA ASP A 40 -0.48 6.70 -5.72
C ASP A 40 0.41 5.92 -4.75
N ALA A 41 -0.19 5.09 -3.89
CA ALA A 41 0.57 4.23 -2.99
C ALA A 41 1.40 3.20 -3.75
N ILE A 42 0.87 2.64 -4.83
CA ILE A 42 1.63 1.73 -5.69
C ILE A 42 2.86 2.44 -6.26
N ASN A 43 2.69 3.65 -6.76
CA ASN A 43 3.79 4.43 -7.31
C ASN A 43 4.84 4.73 -6.24
N ALA A 44 4.41 5.04 -5.02
CA ALA A 44 5.32 5.30 -3.91
C ALA A 44 6.14 4.05 -3.56
N LEU A 45 5.53 2.87 -3.62
CA LEU A 45 6.21 1.61 -3.33
C LEU A 45 7.18 1.18 -4.43
N GLN A 46 6.90 1.57 -5.67
CA GLN A 46 7.72 1.17 -6.82
C GLN A 46 8.84 2.14 -7.14
N GLY A 47 8.86 3.31 -6.51
CA GLY A 47 9.89 4.30 -6.76
C GLY A 47 11.28 3.78 -6.40
N SER A 48 12.30 4.19 -7.14
CA SER A 48 13.68 3.77 -6.92
C SER A 48 14.53 4.79 -6.17
N GLU A 49 13.95 5.96 -5.86
CA GLU A 49 14.68 7.04 -5.19
C GLU A 49 14.93 6.79 -3.72
N TYR A 50 14.12 5.95 -3.10
CA TYR A 50 14.16 5.72 -1.66
C TYR A 50 14.41 4.25 -1.35
N THR A 51 14.89 4.00 -0.14
CA THR A 51 15.06 2.64 0.35
C THR A 51 13.70 1.96 0.50
N PRO A 52 13.66 0.62 0.54
CA PRO A 52 12.40 -0.08 0.75
C PRO A 52 11.67 0.34 2.03
N ALA A 53 12.39 0.59 3.10
CA ALA A 53 11.77 1.03 4.35
C ALA A 53 11.11 2.40 4.22
N VAL A 54 11.75 3.34 3.52
CA VAL A 54 11.19 4.68 3.28
C VAL A 54 9.99 4.60 2.35
N ARG A 55 10.08 3.78 1.31
CA ARG A 55 8.95 3.57 0.40
C ARG A 55 7.74 3.03 1.12
N ALA A 56 7.94 2.03 1.99
CA ALA A 56 6.86 1.45 2.77
C ALA A 56 6.26 2.48 3.73
N SER A 57 7.09 3.28 4.39
CA SER A 57 6.64 4.32 5.30
C SER A 57 5.78 5.37 4.58
N ASN A 58 6.20 5.79 3.39
CA ASN A 58 5.44 6.75 2.58
C ASN A 58 4.08 6.17 2.20
N ALA A 59 4.05 4.91 1.78
CA ALA A 59 2.80 4.25 1.40
C ALA A 59 1.86 4.11 2.59
N VAL A 60 2.37 3.76 3.76
CA VAL A 60 1.57 3.66 4.98
C VAL A 60 0.93 5.00 5.31
N SER A 61 1.70 6.09 5.21
CA SER A 61 1.16 7.44 5.46
C SER A 61 0.03 7.78 4.50
N MET A 62 0.18 7.45 3.23
CA MET A 62 -0.86 7.69 2.22
C MET A 62 -2.12 6.87 2.51
N LEU A 63 -1.95 5.60 2.89
CA LEU A 63 -3.06 4.72 3.20
C LEU A 63 -3.76 5.13 4.49
N ASP A 64 -3.00 5.55 5.50
CA ASP A 64 -3.58 6.01 6.75
C ASP A 64 -4.51 7.21 6.52
N GLU A 65 -4.09 8.12 5.65
CA GLU A 65 -4.89 9.28 5.29
C GLU A 65 -6.18 8.88 4.59
N ILE A 66 -6.11 7.97 3.62
CA ILE A 66 -7.29 7.54 2.87
C ILE A 66 -8.25 6.69 3.73
N LEU A 67 -7.73 5.97 4.72
CA LEU A 67 -8.55 5.16 5.61
C LEU A 67 -9.49 5.98 6.47
N GLN A 68 -9.23 7.28 6.60
CA GLN A 68 -10.10 8.20 7.34
C GLN A 68 -11.27 8.70 6.51
N ASP A 69 -11.32 8.36 5.23
CA ASP A 69 -12.41 8.77 4.35
C ASP A 69 -13.71 8.06 4.75
N PRO A 70 -14.79 8.81 5.06
CA PRO A 70 -16.06 8.21 5.49
C PRO A 70 -16.73 7.38 4.39
N ASN A 71 -16.36 7.59 3.13
CA ASN A 71 -16.91 6.84 2.01
C ASN A 71 -16.17 5.53 1.74
N MET A 72 -15.19 5.19 2.57
CA MET A 72 -14.41 3.95 2.42
C MET A 72 -15.31 2.74 2.71
N PRO A 73 -15.50 1.83 1.74
CA PRO A 73 -16.25 0.60 2.00
C PRO A 73 -15.56 -0.25 3.07
N PRO A 74 -16.32 -0.90 3.96
CA PRO A 74 -15.72 -1.73 5.01
C PRO A 74 -14.81 -2.83 4.46
N TYR A 75 -15.20 -3.44 3.36
CA TYR A 75 -14.40 -4.49 2.70
C TYR A 75 -13.03 -3.95 2.26
N THR A 76 -13.02 -2.79 1.63
CA THR A 76 -11.79 -2.15 1.18
C THR A 76 -10.92 -1.73 2.36
N ARG A 77 -11.54 -1.24 3.42
CA ARG A 77 -10.84 -0.85 4.64
C ARG A 77 -10.04 -2.01 5.23
N VAL A 78 -10.66 -3.20 5.29
CA VAL A 78 -9.98 -4.39 5.81
C VAL A 78 -8.79 -4.76 4.93
N LYS A 79 -8.95 -4.70 3.62
CA LYS A 79 -7.85 -4.97 2.68
C LYS A 79 -6.67 -4.03 2.90
N LEU A 80 -6.93 -2.74 3.05
CA LEU A 80 -5.87 -1.76 3.25
C LEU A 80 -5.21 -1.90 4.61
N TRP A 81 -5.97 -2.24 5.65
CA TRP A 81 -5.39 -2.52 6.95
C TRP A 81 -4.43 -3.70 6.88
N ASN A 82 -4.78 -4.74 6.13
CA ASN A 82 -3.88 -5.89 5.95
C ASN A 82 -2.57 -5.48 5.29
N VAL A 83 -2.64 -4.58 4.31
CA VAL A 83 -1.44 -4.03 3.68
C VAL A 83 -0.55 -3.32 4.71
N MET A 84 -1.16 -2.51 5.56
CA MET A 84 -0.41 -1.73 6.56
C MET A 84 0.23 -2.61 7.62
N SER A 85 -0.31 -3.79 7.87
CA SER A 85 0.22 -4.70 8.89
C SER A 85 1.39 -5.55 8.38
N PHE A 86 1.68 -5.48 7.10
CA PHE A 86 2.87 -6.14 6.53
C PHE A 86 4.16 -5.39 6.96
#